data_aeb36f5d86c34cd13291c769469eb246
#
_entry.id   aeb36f5d86c34cd13291c769469eb246
#
_cell.length_a   1.000
_cell.length_b   1.000
_cell.length_c   1.000
_cell.angle_alpha   90.00
_cell.angle_beta   90.00
_cell.angle_gamma   90.00
#
_symmetry.space_group_name_H-M   'P 1'
#
loop_
_entity.id
_entity.type
_entity.pdbx_description
1 polymer ?
#
loop_
_entity_poly.entity_id
_entity_poly.type
_entity_poly.pdbx_seq_one_letter_code
_entity_poly.pdbx_strand_id
1 'polypeptide(L)'
;MPINPFNPYFPAHDELFANRRKEQALFERALATSTQSTLPGAWNLALVGPWGIGKTSLLRRFAWMAQTHDPPVAVVTLTATTATGTFDGFVRSLLSRIHHDLGAQPRLSERLRTELQQWEPRIHLGPVSLARYPNPSDLEVTTGIDLLYTELSRLWNQHVSDRLAAICLFIDDASNLLTIDKNALLNLRAAFQDLQGQRMVYPLIITGPENMFEATRDASEPVARFFERLPIGPFTRHDTQEAIVEPLTAVHYPVTIEPSAVDAVYDRTLGHPYFVAFTMRELIDAAALASTTRVNDTFVAHQWPIVAERFSEEKFTAEWNQATDSERDVLVAIARGNVASQGNRSGATLALRLVSKGLLTKHGRGQYRLYHPLFQEYVLHQSR
;
A
#
# COMPACT_ATOMS: atom_id res chain seq x y z
N MET A 1 9.54 -29.18 11.42
CA MET A 1 9.02 -28.06 12.22
C MET A 1 8.04 -27.27 11.37
N PRO A 2 6.95 -26.73 11.91
CA PRO A 2 6.09 -25.83 11.15
C PRO A 2 6.90 -24.60 10.70
N ILE A 3 6.48 -24.01 9.59
CA ILE A 3 7.13 -22.82 9.04
C ILE A 3 6.81 -21.63 9.94
N ASN A 4 7.80 -20.78 10.23
CA ASN A 4 7.62 -19.53 10.97
C ASN A 4 6.63 -18.63 10.20
N PRO A 5 5.48 -18.24 10.80
CA PRO A 5 4.46 -17.46 10.08
C PRO A 5 4.83 -16.00 9.86
N PHE A 6 5.85 -15.48 10.54
CA PHE A 6 6.26 -14.09 10.43
C PHE A 6 7.24 -13.88 9.29
N ASN A 7 6.82 -13.12 8.29
CA ASN A 7 7.68 -12.75 7.17
C ASN A 7 7.60 -11.23 6.91
N PRO A 8 8.59 -10.45 7.41
CA PRO A 8 8.59 -8.99 7.25
C PRO A 8 8.83 -8.51 5.82
N TYR A 9 9.29 -9.39 4.92
CA TYR A 9 9.64 -9.02 3.53
C TYR A 9 8.49 -9.16 2.56
N PHE A 10 7.43 -9.85 2.94
CA PHE A 10 6.24 -10.04 2.11
C PHE A 10 4.99 -9.57 2.85
N PRO A 11 4.01 -9.01 2.14
CA PRO A 11 2.72 -8.72 2.71
C PRO A 11 2.11 -9.95 3.35
N ALA A 12 1.42 -9.77 4.48
CA ALA A 12 0.76 -10.89 5.18
C ALA A 12 -0.19 -11.63 4.23
N HIS A 13 -0.11 -12.96 4.28
CA HIS A 13 -1.05 -13.82 3.56
C HIS A 13 -2.43 -13.75 4.21
N ASP A 14 -3.51 -13.96 3.43
CA ASP A 14 -4.89 -13.78 3.91
C ASP A 14 -5.21 -14.58 5.17
N GLU A 15 -4.68 -15.81 5.30
CA GLU A 15 -4.86 -16.67 6.48
C GLU A 15 -4.06 -16.21 7.69
N LEU A 16 -3.00 -15.43 7.49
CA LEU A 16 -2.11 -14.89 8.51
C LEU A 16 -2.35 -13.40 8.77
N PHE A 17 -3.32 -12.82 8.07
CA PHE A 17 -3.68 -11.40 8.26
C PHE A 17 -4.49 -11.25 9.53
N ALA A 18 -3.92 -10.55 10.50
CA ALA A 18 -4.54 -10.27 11.78
C ALA A 18 -4.94 -8.81 11.91
N ASN A 19 -6.02 -8.56 12.68
CA ASN A 19 -6.44 -7.22 13.06
C ASN A 19 -7.03 -6.33 11.93
N ARG A 20 -6.99 -5.01 12.08
CA ARG A 20 -7.54 -4.00 11.14
C ARG A 20 -9.05 -4.13 10.92
N ARG A 21 -9.79 -4.53 11.95
CA ARG A 21 -11.25 -4.80 11.85
C ARG A 21 -12.04 -3.56 11.50
N LYS A 22 -11.62 -2.37 11.96
CA LYS A 22 -12.28 -1.09 11.64
C LYS A 22 -12.13 -0.75 10.17
N GLU A 23 -10.91 -0.91 9.65
CA GLU A 23 -10.59 -0.67 8.25
C GLU A 23 -11.29 -1.68 7.33
N GLN A 24 -11.35 -2.95 7.73
CA GLN A 24 -12.09 -4.00 7.02
C GLN A 24 -13.59 -3.69 6.98
N ALA A 25 -14.21 -3.31 8.11
CA ALA A 25 -15.64 -2.95 8.17
C ALA A 25 -15.96 -1.69 7.34
N LEU A 26 -15.03 -0.71 7.27
CA LEU A 26 -15.18 0.45 6.40
C LEU A 26 -15.18 0.02 4.92
N PHE A 27 -14.23 -0.84 4.55
CA PHE A 27 -14.17 -1.36 3.17
C PHE A 27 -15.41 -2.16 2.79
N GLU A 28 -15.90 -3.05 3.65
CA GLU A 28 -17.16 -3.80 3.42
C GLU A 28 -18.33 -2.87 3.15
N ARG A 29 -18.47 -1.82 3.97
CA ARG A 29 -19.53 -0.81 3.78
C ARG A 29 -19.35 -0.04 2.47
N ALA A 30 -18.11 0.35 2.14
CA ALA A 30 -17.80 1.05 0.90
C ALA A 30 -18.14 0.18 -0.33
N LEU A 31 -17.79 -1.10 -0.28
CA LEU A 31 -18.08 -2.05 -1.34
C LEU A 31 -19.59 -2.30 -1.48
N ALA A 32 -20.28 -2.56 -0.36
CA ALA A 32 -21.73 -2.73 -0.35
C ALA A 32 -22.47 -1.51 -0.90
N THR A 33 -22.02 -0.29 -0.54
CA THR A 33 -22.60 0.95 -1.08
C THR A 33 -22.33 1.09 -2.58
N SER A 34 -21.13 0.75 -3.05
CA SER A 34 -20.77 0.83 -4.47
C SER A 34 -21.56 -0.17 -5.34
N THR A 35 -21.92 -1.32 -4.78
CA THR A 35 -22.63 -2.39 -5.52
C THR A 35 -24.15 -2.29 -5.45
N GLN A 36 -24.72 -1.35 -4.67
CA GLN A 36 -26.15 -1.11 -4.62
C GLN A 36 -26.64 -0.38 -5.86
N SER A 37 -27.63 -0.95 -6.54
CA SER A 37 -28.20 -0.39 -7.79
C SER A 37 -28.92 0.96 -7.61
N THR A 38 -29.28 1.32 -6.39
CA THR A 38 -30.03 2.54 -6.07
C THR A 38 -29.17 3.79 -5.87
N LEU A 39 -27.87 3.60 -5.56
CA LEU A 39 -26.93 4.70 -5.34
C LEU A 39 -25.94 4.77 -6.50
N PRO A 40 -25.86 5.90 -7.21
CA PRO A 40 -24.86 6.06 -8.25
C PRO A 40 -23.48 6.29 -7.66
N GLY A 41 -22.49 5.56 -8.15
CA GLY A 41 -21.09 5.86 -7.95
C GLY A 41 -20.33 4.86 -7.11
N ALA A 42 -19.07 4.67 -7.48
CA ALA A 42 -18.12 3.86 -6.75
C ALA A 42 -17.55 4.65 -5.56
N TRP A 43 -17.37 3.98 -4.43
CA TRP A 43 -16.69 4.55 -3.27
C TRP A 43 -15.19 4.28 -3.41
N ASN A 44 -14.42 5.34 -3.62
CA ASN A 44 -12.98 5.24 -3.81
C ASN A 44 -12.24 5.45 -2.49
N LEU A 45 -11.25 4.60 -2.20
CA LEU A 45 -10.48 4.62 -0.95
C LEU A 45 -8.99 4.87 -1.21
N ALA A 46 -8.35 5.62 -0.30
CA ALA A 46 -6.91 5.78 -0.28
C ALA A 46 -6.34 5.37 1.08
N LEU A 47 -5.65 4.25 1.12
CA LEU A 47 -4.90 3.79 2.28
C LEU A 47 -3.60 4.59 2.38
N VAL A 48 -3.50 5.47 3.35
CA VAL A 48 -2.34 6.36 3.48
C VAL A 48 -1.62 6.11 4.81
N GLY A 49 -0.30 6.19 4.77
CA GLY A 49 0.51 6.00 5.98
C GLY A 49 1.98 5.78 5.67
N PRO A 50 2.83 5.71 6.71
CA PRO A 50 4.27 5.54 6.55
C PRO A 50 4.62 4.18 5.92
N TRP A 51 5.89 4.02 5.54
CA TRP A 51 6.41 2.75 5.03
C TRP A 51 6.34 1.65 6.11
N GLY A 52 6.07 0.40 5.70
CA GLY A 52 6.03 -0.75 6.60
C GLY A 52 4.83 -0.82 7.54
N ILE A 53 3.87 0.12 7.44
CA ILE A 53 2.67 0.17 8.28
C ILE A 53 1.59 -0.85 7.90
N GLY A 54 1.82 -1.64 6.83
CA GLY A 54 0.93 -2.72 6.40
C GLY A 54 -0.12 -2.31 5.35
N LYS A 55 0.09 -1.21 4.60
CA LYS A 55 -0.83 -0.77 3.53
C LYS A 55 -1.06 -1.85 2.47
N THR A 56 0.02 -2.42 1.94
CA THR A 56 -0.03 -3.49 0.92
C THR A 56 -0.74 -4.75 1.45
N SER A 57 -0.48 -5.14 2.70
CA SER A 57 -1.16 -6.27 3.33
C SER A 57 -2.67 -6.03 3.44
N LEU A 58 -3.05 -4.83 3.87
CA LEU A 58 -4.46 -4.45 3.99
C LEU A 58 -5.14 -4.33 2.61
N LEU A 59 -4.44 -3.80 1.60
CA LEU A 59 -4.92 -3.74 0.22
C LEU A 59 -5.23 -5.14 -0.32
N ARG A 60 -4.33 -6.12 -0.10
CA ARG A 60 -4.54 -7.51 -0.47
C ARG A 60 -5.71 -8.14 0.29
N ARG A 61 -5.83 -7.85 1.59
CA ARG A 61 -6.97 -8.30 2.39
C ARG A 61 -8.29 -7.76 1.83
N PHE A 62 -8.35 -6.50 1.44
CA PHE A 62 -9.53 -5.91 0.80
C PHE A 62 -9.82 -6.57 -0.56
N ALA A 63 -8.80 -6.86 -1.36
CA ALA A 63 -8.96 -7.59 -2.62
C ALA A 63 -9.53 -9.00 -2.40
N TRP A 64 -9.06 -9.71 -1.37
CA TRP A 64 -9.59 -11.01 -0.98
C TRP A 64 -11.06 -10.91 -0.52
N MET A 65 -11.39 -9.92 0.31
CA MET A 65 -12.77 -9.66 0.77
C MET A 65 -13.70 -9.35 -0.42
N ALA A 66 -13.24 -8.54 -1.37
CA ALA A 66 -14.01 -8.22 -2.57
C ALA A 66 -14.33 -9.47 -3.41
N GLN A 67 -13.39 -10.43 -3.52
CA GLN A 67 -13.63 -11.68 -4.23
C GLN A 67 -14.76 -12.52 -3.61
N THR A 68 -15.06 -12.32 -2.32
CA THR A 68 -16.12 -13.07 -1.61
C THR A 68 -17.43 -12.32 -1.53
N HIS A 69 -17.52 -11.14 -2.13
CA HIS A 69 -18.69 -10.27 -2.06
C HIS A 69 -19.88 -10.84 -2.85
N ASP A 70 -21.09 -10.58 -2.35
CA ASP A 70 -22.35 -10.86 -3.02
C ASP A 70 -23.18 -9.57 -3.08
N PRO A 71 -23.55 -9.08 -4.25
CA PRO A 71 -23.39 -9.67 -5.60
C PRO A 71 -21.94 -9.72 -6.10
N PRO A 72 -21.62 -10.60 -7.08
CA PRO A 72 -20.25 -10.86 -7.51
C PRO A 72 -19.59 -9.62 -8.13
N VAL A 73 -18.32 -9.42 -7.79
CA VAL A 73 -17.46 -8.39 -8.34
C VAL A 73 -16.19 -9.02 -8.91
N ALA A 74 -15.59 -8.38 -9.92
CA ALA A 74 -14.25 -8.75 -10.37
C ALA A 74 -13.20 -7.92 -9.62
N VAL A 75 -12.02 -8.52 -9.41
CA VAL A 75 -10.91 -7.90 -8.70
C VAL A 75 -9.69 -7.82 -9.61
N VAL A 76 -9.09 -6.66 -9.69
CA VAL A 76 -7.86 -6.39 -10.43
C VAL A 76 -6.85 -5.77 -9.48
N THR A 77 -5.64 -6.31 -9.45
CA THR A 77 -4.56 -5.81 -8.58
C THR A 77 -3.34 -5.41 -9.40
N LEU A 78 -2.81 -4.23 -9.13
CA LEU A 78 -1.64 -3.67 -9.82
C LEU A 78 -0.76 -2.92 -8.83
N THR A 79 0.56 -3.05 -8.97
CA THR A 79 1.51 -2.14 -8.30
C THR A 79 1.94 -1.08 -9.30
N ALA A 80 1.74 0.19 -8.95
CA ALA A 80 2.21 1.31 -9.77
C ALA A 80 3.74 1.40 -9.70
N THR A 81 4.39 1.47 -10.85
CA THR A 81 5.85 1.59 -10.95
C THR A 81 6.24 2.73 -11.86
N THR A 82 7.41 3.31 -11.65
CA THR A 82 7.98 4.34 -12.53
C THR A 82 8.46 3.78 -13.87
N ALA A 83 8.55 2.45 -14.02
CA ALA A 83 9.00 1.77 -15.23
C ALA A 83 8.07 2.00 -16.44
N THR A 84 6.82 2.38 -16.21
CA THR A 84 5.88 2.73 -17.29
C THR A 84 6.23 4.04 -18.01
N GLY A 85 7.10 4.87 -17.43
CA GLY A 85 7.69 6.08 -17.99
C GLY A 85 6.72 7.25 -18.21
N THR A 86 5.47 6.99 -18.56
CA THR A 86 4.43 7.99 -18.83
C THR A 86 3.09 7.54 -18.26
N PHE A 87 2.15 8.48 -18.11
CA PHE A 87 0.76 8.18 -17.74
C PHE A 87 0.09 7.25 -18.77
N ASP A 88 0.32 7.47 -20.06
CA ASP A 88 -0.21 6.60 -21.13
C ASP A 88 0.38 5.17 -21.03
N GLY A 89 1.65 5.05 -20.70
CA GLY A 89 2.29 3.76 -20.42
C GLY A 89 1.65 3.04 -19.22
N PHE A 90 1.34 3.78 -18.17
CA PHE A 90 0.60 3.24 -17.02
C PHE A 90 -0.81 2.77 -17.42
N VAL A 91 -1.56 3.57 -18.19
CA VAL A 91 -2.91 3.21 -18.65
C VAL A 91 -2.87 1.90 -19.45
N ARG A 92 -1.92 1.76 -20.37
CA ARG A 92 -1.76 0.51 -21.14
C ARG A 92 -1.46 -0.68 -20.25
N SER A 93 -0.58 -0.51 -19.26
CA SER A 93 -0.27 -1.55 -18.26
C SER A 93 -1.53 -1.91 -17.45
N LEU A 94 -2.30 -0.93 -17.00
CA LEU A 94 -3.57 -1.14 -16.29
C LEU A 94 -4.58 -1.92 -17.13
N LEU A 95 -4.81 -1.52 -18.38
CA LEU A 95 -5.74 -2.22 -19.29
C LEU A 95 -5.30 -3.65 -19.58
N SER A 96 -4.00 -3.90 -19.81
CA SER A 96 -3.44 -5.24 -19.94
C SER A 96 -3.66 -6.07 -18.69
N ARG A 97 -3.46 -5.46 -17.52
CA ARG A 97 -3.65 -6.14 -16.24
C ARG A 97 -5.12 -6.49 -16.00
N ILE A 98 -6.05 -5.59 -16.32
CA ILE A 98 -7.49 -5.84 -16.26
C ILE A 98 -7.84 -7.05 -17.13
N HIS A 99 -7.39 -7.08 -18.37
CA HIS A 99 -7.64 -8.21 -19.27
C HIS A 99 -7.13 -9.54 -18.70
N HIS A 100 -5.89 -9.55 -18.22
CA HIS A 100 -5.29 -10.73 -17.60
C HIS A 100 -6.08 -11.21 -16.36
N ASP A 101 -6.36 -10.29 -15.43
CA ASP A 101 -6.97 -10.64 -14.15
C ASP A 101 -8.44 -11.04 -14.29
N LEU A 102 -9.19 -10.49 -15.28
CA LEU A 102 -10.56 -10.89 -15.56
C LEU A 102 -10.67 -12.39 -15.94
N GLY A 103 -9.65 -12.92 -16.63
CA GLY A 103 -9.58 -14.36 -16.93
C GLY A 103 -9.23 -15.25 -15.73
N ALA A 104 -8.62 -14.67 -14.70
CA ALA A 104 -8.09 -15.38 -13.54
C ALA A 104 -8.98 -15.29 -12.30
N GLN A 105 -10.26 -14.87 -12.41
CA GLN A 105 -11.17 -14.69 -11.27
C GLN A 105 -11.58 -16.04 -10.65
N PRO A 106 -11.10 -16.41 -9.45
CA PRO A 106 -11.26 -17.77 -8.93
C PRO A 106 -12.69 -18.12 -8.54
N ARG A 107 -13.54 -17.12 -8.26
CA ARG A 107 -14.92 -17.30 -7.79
C ARG A 107 -15.99 -17.03 -8.84
N LEU A 108 -15.62 -16.56 -10.01
CA LEU A 108 -16.54 -16.43 -11.13
C LEU A 108 -16.70 -17.77 -11.85
N SER A 109 -17.90 -18.02 -12.39
CA SER A 109 -18.14 -19.21 -13.21
C SER A 109 -17.21 -19.21 -14.44
N GLU A 110 -16.86 -20.40 -14.91
CA GLU A 110 -16.01 -20.57 -16.10
C GLU A 110 -16.60 -19.85 -17.33
N ARG A 111 -17.92 -19.94 -17.50
CA ARG A 111 -18.63 -19.23 -18.57
C ARG A 111 -18.40 -17.74 -18.50
N LEU A 112 -18.56 -17.13 -17.31
CA LEU A 112 -18.39 -15.69 -17.13
C LEU A 112 -16.93 -15.28 -17.35
N ARG A 113 -15.97 -16.06 -16.85
CA ARG A 113 -14.53 -15.79 -17.12
C ARG A 113 -14.23 -15.83 -18.62
N THR A 114 -14.75 -16.81 -19.34
CA THR A 114 -14.56 -16.92 -20.79
C THR A 114 -15.18 -15.73 -21.54
N GLU A 115 -16.35 -15.26 -21.12
CA GLU A 115 -16.98 -14.06 -21.69
C GLU A 115 -16.17 -12.79 -21.41
N LEU A 116 -15.65 -12.64 -20.19
CA LEU A 116 -14.81 -11.47 -19.84
C LEU A 116 -13.47 -11.49 -20.59
N GLN A 117 -12.92 -12.67 -20.87
CA GLN A 117 -11.69 -12.82 -21.68
C GLN A 117 -11.88 -12.47 -23.17
N GLN A 118 -13.11 -12.39 -23.66
CA GLN A 118 -13.37 -11.92 -25.03
C GLN A 118 -13.13 -10.41 -25.20
N TRP A 119 -13.06 -9.67 -24.08
CA TRP A 119 -12.66 -8.28 -24.13
C TRP A 119 -11.15 -8.17 -24.29
N GLU A 120 -10.71 -7.72 -25.44
CA GLU A 120 -9.32 -7.37 -25.70
C GLU A 120 -9.17 -5.85 -25.74
N PRO A 121 -8.34 -5.25 -24.87
CA PRO A 121 -8.13 -3.80 -24.89
C PRO A 121 -7.41 -3.40 -26.19
N ARG A 122 -7.90 -2.33 -26.83
CA ARG A 122 -7.34 -1.80 -28.08
C ARG A 122 -6.11 -0.94 -27.78
N ILE A 123 -5.05 -1.57 -27.29
CA ILE A 123 -3.78 -0.93 -26.94
C ILE A 123 -2.96 -0.77 -28.22
N HIS A 124 -3.06 0.38 -28.88
CA HIS A 124 -2.25 0.63 -30.07
C HIS A 124 -0.81 0.94 -29.70
N LEU A 125 0.10 0.10 -30.11
CA LEU A 125 1.54 0.26 -29.99
C LEU A 125 2.06 1.08 -31.18
N GLY A 126 2.00 2.42 -31.11
CA GLY A 126 2.72 3.30 -32.04
C GLY A 126 2.42 3.13 -33.55
N PRO A 127 3.23 3.74 -34.42
CA PRO A 127 2.97 3.81 -35.88
C PRO A 127 2.99 2.48 -36.64
N VAL A 128 3.37 1.37 -36.04
CA VAL A 128 3.44 0.05 -36.71
C VAL A 128 2.03 -0.58 -36.90
N SER A 129 1.01 -0.07 -36.23
CA SER A 129 -0.37 -0.56 -36.37
C SER A 129 -1.17 0.06 -37.53
N LEU A 130 -0.59 0.98 -38.30
CA LEU A 130 -1.19 1.65 -39.47
C LEU A 130 -1.69 0.69 -40.56
N ALA A 131 -1.20 -0.54 -40.60
CA ALA A 131 -1.56 -1.51 -41.64
C ALA A 131 -2.94 -2.16 -41.47
N ARG A 132 -3.63 -1.93 -40.34
CA ARG A 132 -4.94 -2.58 -40.03
C ARG A 132 -6.15 -1.66 -40.11
N TYR A 133 -6.00 -0.35 -40.30
CA TYR A 133 -7.12 0.60 -40.38
C TYR A 133 -7.26 1.15 -41.77
N PRO A 134 -8.46 1.04 -42.40
CA PRO A 134 -8.67 1.49 -43.75
C PRO A 134 -8.75 3.02 -43.93
N ASN A 135 -8.84 3.81 -42.85
CA ASN A 135 -8.90 5.26 -42.93
C ASN A 135 -7.89 5.96 -42.04
N PRO A 136 -6.95 6.77 -42.58
CA PRO A 136 -6.00 7.58 -41.81
C PRO A 136 -6.64 8.67 -40.92
N SER A 137 -7.90 9.03 -41.15
CA SER A 137 -8.64 10.01 -40.35
C SER A 137 -9.10 9.50 -38.98
N ASP A 138 -8.99 8.18 -38.68
CA ASP A 138 -9.34 7.58 -37.41
C ASP A 138 -8.15 7.56 -36.44
N LEU A 139 -7.04 8.15 -36.82
CA LEU A 139 -5.83 8.31 -36.01
C LEU A 139 -5.85 9.64 -35.25
N GLU A 140 -6.91 9.92 -34.49
CA GLU A 140 -6.80 10.87 -33.38
C GLU A 140 -5.79 10.32 -32.37
N VAL A 141 -4.82 11.15 -31.98
CA VAL A 141 -3.89 10.85 -30.89
C VAL A 141 -4.71 10.78 -29.61
N THR A 142 -5.23 9.58 -29.31
CA THR A 142 -6.05 9.34 -28.13
C THR A 142 -5.15 9.48 -26.89
N THR A 143 -5.46 10.41 -26.03
CA THR A 143 -4.75 10.56 -24.75
C THR A 143 -4.96 9.31 -23.89
N GLY A 144 -4.07 9.08 -22.92
CA GLY A 144 -4.24 7.96 -21.98
C GLY A 144 -5.58 8.04 -21.22
N ILE A 145 -6.09 9.23 -20.96
CA ILE A 145 -7.40 9.44 -20.31
C ILE A 145 -8.52 8.93 -21.21
N ASP A 146 -8.54 9.34 -22.49
CA ASP A 146 -9.56 8.95 -23.46
C ASP A 146 -9.53 7.44 -23.72
N LEU A 147 -8.31 6.87 -23.83
CA LEU A 147 -8.11 5.44 -23.97
C LEU A 147 -8.69 4.68 -22.78
N LEU A 148 -8.37 5.11 -21.55
CA LEU A 148 -8.87 4.48 -20.33
C LEU A 148 -10.40 4.53 -20.26
N TYR A 149 -10.99 5.70 -20.48
CA TYR A 149 -12.43 5.88 -20.47
C TYR A 149 -13.12 5.03 -21.54
N THR A 150 -12.63 5.07 -22.77
CA THR A 150 -13.24 4.35 -23.91
C THR A 150 -13.19 2.84 -23.70
N GLU A 151 -12.04 2.30 -23.29
CA GLU A 151 -11.86 0.86 -23.11
C GLU A 151 -12.64 0.33 -21.92
N LEU A 152 -12.68 1.05 -20.78
CA LEU A 152 -13.48 0.65 -19.62
C LEU A 152 -14.99 0.78 -19.90
N SER A 153 -15.43 1.80 -20.64
CA SER A 153 -16.82 1.91 -21.08
C SER A 153 -17.21 0.75 -21.98
N ARG A 154 -16.35 0.36 -22.91
CA ARG A 154 -16.57 -0.78 -23.80
C ARG A 154 -16.63 -2.10 -23.02
N LEU A 155 -15.70 -2.32 -22.09
CA LEU A 155 -15.70 -3.48 -21.21
C LEU A 155 -17.01 -3.56 -20.43
N TRP A 156 -17.42 -2.46 -19.79
CA TRP A 156 -18.64 -2.42 -18.99
C TRP A 156 -19.88 -2.76 -19.82
N ASN A 157 -20.09 -2.05 -20.92
CA ASN A 157 -21.31 -2.18 -21.72
C ASN A 157 -21.43 -3.52 -22.45
N GLN A 158 -20.32 -4.14 -22.82
CA GLN A 158 -20.34 -5.39 -23.59
C GLN A 158 -20.25 -6.65 -22.72
N HIS A 159 -19.59 -6.57 -21.55
CA HIS A 159 -19.22 -7.78 -20.81
C HIS A 159 -19.60 -7.76 -19.33
N VAL A 160 -19.91 -6.59 -18.73
CA VAL A 160 -20.02 -6.46 -17.25
C VAL A 160 -21.43 -6.12 -16.79
N SER A 161 -22.14 -5.17 -17.43
CA SER A 161 -23.34 -4.48 -16.91
C SER A 161 -24.42 -5.38 -16.30
N ASP A 162 -24.67 -6.56 -16.89
CA ASP A 162 -25.73 -7.47 -16.46
C ASP A 162 -25.18 -8.71 -15.72
N ARG A 163 -23.89 -8.72 -15.41
CA ARG A 163 -23.20 -9.92 -14.90
C ARG A 163 -22.44 -9.72 -13.61
N LEU A 164 -21.89 -8.53 -13.43
CA LEU A 164 -21.10 -8.16 -12.25
C LEU A 164 -21.63 -6.84 -11.68
N ALA A 165 -21.58 -6.73 -10.36
CA ALA A 165 -21.95 -5.49 -9.70
C ALA A 165 -20.86 -4.41 -9.81
N ALA A 166 -19.58 -4.80 -9.92
CA ALA A 166 -18.45 -3.89 -10.05
C ALA A 166 -17.19 -4.60 -10.56
N ILE A 167 -16.20 -3.81 -11.01
CA ILE A 167 -14.80 -4.22 -11.15
C ILE A 167 -13.98 -3.38 -10.19
N CYS A 168 -13.49 -3.97 -9.11
CA CYS A 168 -12.68 -3.29 -8.09
C CYS A 168 -11.22 -3.24 -8.53
N LEU A 169 -10.63 -2.06 -8.56
CA LEU A 169 -9.25 -1.81 -8.97
C LEU A 169 -8.40 -1.46 -7.76
N PHE A 170 -7.44 -2.32 -7.43
CA PHE A 170 -6.50 -2.16 -6.32
C PHE A 170 -5.13 -1.75 -6.86
N ILE A 171 -4.72 -0.50 -6.60
CA ILE A 171 -3.47 0.06 -7.11
C ILE A 171 -2.55 0.34 -5.92
N ASP A 172 -1.55 -0.53 -5.77
CA ASP A 172 -0.52 -0.34 -4.73
C ASP A 172 0.52 0.70 -5.18
N ASP A 173 1.09 1.43 -4.21
CA ASP A 173 2.12 2.45 -4.41
C ASP A 173 1.76 3.53 -5.45
N ALA A 174 0.50 3.99 -5.44
CA ALA A 174 -0.01 4.98 -6.40
C ALA A 174 0.77 6.31 -6.41
N SER A 175 1.54 6.62 -5.37
CA SER A 175 2.46 7.76 -5.34
C SER A 175 3.54 7.70 -6.43
N ASN A 176 3.89 6.52 -6.94
CA ASN A 176 4.83 6.37 -8.05
C ASN A 176 4.30 7.00 -9.34
N LEU A 177 2.98 7.07 -9.50
CA LEU A 177 2.36 7.75 -10.64
C LEU A 177 2.65 9.25 -10.64
N LEU A 178 2.72 9.88 -9.46
CA LEU A 178 3.05 11.32 -9.33
C LEU A 178 4.51 11.63 -9.69
N THR A 179 5.37 10.64 -9.65
CA THR A 179 6.77 10.75 -10.13
C THR A 179 6.83 10.77 -11.65
N ILE A 180 5.92 10.05 -12.32
CA ILE A 180 5.84 9.96 -13.77
C ILE A 180 5.10 11.19 -14.34
N ASP A 181 3.96 11.53 -13.75
CA ASP A 181 3.11 12.66 -14.13
C ASP A 181 2.45 13.25 -12.88
N LYS A 182 2.73 14.52 -12.59
CA LYS A 182 2.15 15.25 -11.45
C LYS A 182 0.61 15.28 -11.49
N ASN A 183 0.02 15.16 -12.67
CA ASN A 183 -1.43 15.15 -12.87
C ASN A 183 -2.03 13.74 -12.92
N ALA A 184 -1.25 12.68 -12.73
CA ALA A 184 -1.71 11.30 -12.89
C ALA A 184 -2.98 10.98 -12.07
N LEU A 185 -3.04 11.40 -10.80
CA LEU A 185 -4.24 11.18 -9.98
C LEU A 185 -5.42 12.05 -10.41
N LEU A 186 -5.18 13.24 -10.96
CA LEU A 186 -6.21 14.09 -11.54
C LEU A 186 -6.80 13.44 -12.82
N ASN A 187 -5.92 12.90 -13.65
CA ASN A 187 -6.29 12.20 -14.87
C ASN A 187 -7.11 10.94 -14.57
N LEU A 188 -6.68 10.14 -13.59
CA LEU A 188 -7.46 9.00 -13.10
C LEU A 188 -8.83 9.43 -12.59
N ARG A 189 -8.87 10.46 -11.73
CA ARG A 189 -10.14 11.00 -11.25
C ARG A 189 -11.06 11.38 -12.39
N ALA A 190 -10.58 12.11 -13.40
CA ALA A 190 -11.40 12.56 -14.51
C ALA A 190 -12.05 11.36 -15.23
N ALA A 191 -11.26 10.37 -15.66
CA ALA A 191 -11.77 9.18 -16.34
C ALA A 191 -12.79 8.40 -15.48
N PHE A 192 -12.48 8.15 -14.20
CA PHE A 192 -13.37 7.37 -13.35
C PHE A 192 -14.60 8.13 -12.88
N GLN A 193 -14.55 9.45 -12.75
CA GLN A 193 -15.73 10.25 -12.46
C GLN A 193 -16.72 10.23 -13.64
N ASP A 194 -16.23 10.28 -14.88
CA ASP A 194 -17.08 10.19 -16.08
C ASP A 194 -17.71 8.80 -16.20
N LEU A 195 -16.97 7.73 -15.92
CA LEU A 195 -17.51 6.36 -15.86
C LEU A 195 -18.60 6.24 -14.79
N GLN A 196 -18.38 6.78 -13.60
CA GLN A 196 -19.37 6.81 -12.52
C GLN A 196 -20.62 7.61 -12.90
N GLY A 197 -20.45 8.72 -13.60
CA GLY A 197 -21.57 9.52 -14.15
C GLY A 197 -22.49 8.71 -15.05
N GLN A 198 -21.97 7.68 -15.72
CA GLN A 198 -22.71 6.73 -16.56
C GLN A 198 -23.09 5.45 -15.82
N ARG A 199 -23.01 5.42 -14.51
CA ARG A 199 -23.32 4.27 -13.63
C ARG A 199 -22.45 3.04 -13.89
N MET A 200 -21.23 3.22 -14.37
CA MET A 200 -20.23 2.16 -14.50
C MET A 200 -19.44 2.08 -13.18
N VAL A 201 -19.51 0.97 -12.50
CA VAL A 201 -19.02 0.84 -11.14
C VAL A 201 -17.62 0.27 -11.12
N TYR A 202 -16.63 1.17 -10.99
CA TYR A 202 -15.21 0.88 -10.90
C TYR A 202 -14.62 1.47 -9.60
N PRO A 203 -14.79 0.83 -8.42
CA PRO A 203 -14.18 1.31 -7.19
C PRO A 203 -12.65 1.29 -7.31
N LEU A 204 -12.02 2.42 -6.98
CA LEU A 204 -10.56 2.56 -6.90
C LEU A 204 -10.10 2.49 -5.45
N ILE A 205 -9.22 1.56 -5.15
CA ILE A 205 -8.57 1.44 -3.85
C ILE A 205 -7.07 1.60 -4.09
N ILE A 206 -6.49 2.69 -3.56
CA ILE A 206 -5.09 3.03 -3.80
C ILE A 206 -4.30 3.06 -2.49
N THR A 207 -2.98 2.85 -2.56
CA THR A 207 -2.09 3.06 -1.41
C THR A 207 -1.05 4.13 -1.70
N GLY A 208 -0.58 4.79 -0.64
CA GLY A 208 0.50 5.77 -0.75
C GLY A 208 0.93 6.33 0.60
N PRO A 209 1.94 7.22 0.63
CA PRO A 209 2.33 7.95 1.83
C PRO A 209 1.27 8.99 2.23
N GLU A 210 1.30 9.44 3.49
CA GLU A 210 0.33 10.41 4.02
C GLU A 210 0.29 11.73 3.22
N ASN A 211 1.45 12.16 2.74
CA ASN A 211 1.61 13.40 1.98
C ASN A 211 1.32 13.25 0.47
N MET A 212 0.88 12.09 0.00
CA MET A 212 0.61 11.85 -1.42
C MET A 212 -0.31 12.90 -2.03
N PHE A 213 -1.33 13.34 -1.28
CA PHE A 213 -2.27 14.35 -1.74
C PHE A 213 -1.80 15.79 -1.53
N GLU A 214 -0.73 16.02 -0.76
CA GLU A 214 -0.14 17.36 -0.63
C GLU A 214 0.59 17.80 -1.90
N ALA A 215 1.22 16.86 -2.58
CA ALA A 215 1.85 17.10 -3.88
C ALA A 215 0.84 17.50 -4.97
N THR A 216 -0.45 17.15 -4.77
CA THR A 216 -1.55 17.47 -5.69
C THR A 216 -2.36 18.70 -5.23
N ARG A 217 -2.11 19.26 -4.05
CA ARG A 217 -2.91 20.38 -3.48
C ARG A 217 -2.89 21.63 -4.35
N ASP A 218 -1.75 21.96 -4.95
CA ASP A 218 -1.63 23.11 -5.84
C ASP A 218 -2.37 22.90 -7.18
N ALA A 219 -2.69 21.63 -7.52
CA ALA A 219 -3.37 21.28 -8.77
C ALA A 219 -4.85 20.92 -8.57
N SER A 220 -5.26 20.40 -7.39
CA SER A 220 -6.68 20.01 -7.27
C SER A 220 -7.16 19.62 -5.87
N GLU A 221 -7.85 20.50 -5.16
CA GLU A 221 -8.86 20.13 -4.15
C GLU A 221 -9.80 18.98 -4.60
N PRO A 222 -10.17 18.87 -5.90
CA PRO A 222 -11.03 17.82 -6.40
C PRO A 222 -10.52 16.38 -6.21
N VAL A 223 -9.20 16.12 -6.37
CA VAL A 223 -8.64 14.76 -6.18
C VAL A 223 -8.75 14.32 -4.72
N ALA A 224 -8.56 15.27 -3.80
CA ALA A 224 -8.64 15.00 -2.36
C ALA A 224 -10.05 14.60 -1.90
N ARG A 225 -11.11 15.03 -2.64
CA ARG A 225 -12.50 14.68 -2.36
C ARG A 225 -12.96 13.43 -3.10
N PHE A 226 -12.22 12.98 -4.10
CA PHE A 226 -12.55 11.80 -4.87
C PHE A 226 -12.25 10.50 -4.11
N PHE A 227 -11.27 10.53 -3.21
CA PHE A 227 -10.91 9.41 -2.35
C PHE A 227 -11.28 9.68 -0.90
N GLU A 228 -11.99 8.74 -0.27
CA GLU A 228 -12.03 8.70 1.19
C GLU A 228 -10.67 8.22 1.70
N ARG A 229 -10.03 9.05 2.53
CA ARG A 229 -8.70 8.75 3.06
C ARG A 229 -8.83 7.90 4.30
N LEU A 230 -8.15 6.76 4.29
CA LEU A 230 -8.02 5.87 5.41
C LEU A 230 -6.58 5.92 5.95
N PRO A 231 -6.31 6.73 6.98
CA PRO A 231 -4.99 6.78 7.60
C PRO A 231 -4.69 5.47 8.32
N ILE A 232 -3.58 4.84 7.96
CA ILE A 232 -3.14 3.59 8.57
C ILE A 232 -2.03 3.92 9.57
N GLY A 233 -2.29 3.69 10.84
CA GLY A 233 -1.35 3.91 11.94
C GLY A 233 -0.74 2.61 12.48
N PRO A 234 0.18 2.71 13.46
CA PRO A 234 0.71 1.56 14.16
C PRO A 234 -0.39 0.81 14.92
N PHE A 235 -0.12 -0.42 15.27
CA PHE A 235 -0.98 -1.24 16.12
C PHE A 235 -1.03 -0.66 17.54
N THR A 236 -2.17 -0.75 18.18
CA THR A 236 -2.26 -0.61 19.64
C THR A 236 -1.60 -1.82 20.32
N ARG A 237 -1.46 -1.79 21.64
CA ARG A 237 -0.97 -2.95 22.39
C ARG A 237 -1.84 -4.20 22.18
N HIS A 238 -3.14 -4.03 22.20
CA HIS A 238 -4.10 -5.10 21.91
C HIS A 238 -3.95 -5.61 20.47
N ASP A 239 -3.87 -4.72 19.49
CA ASP A 239 -3.67 -5.08 18.08
C ASP A 239 -2.35 -5.82 17.87
N THR A 240 -1.29 -5.43 18.59
CA THR A 240 0.02 -6.11 18.57
C THR A 240 -0.11 -7.52 19.11
N GLN A 241 -0.87 -7.73 20.18
CA GLN A 241 -1.13 -9.07 20.72
C GLN A 241 -1.84 -9.95 19.68
N GLU A 242 -2.89 -9.45 19.05
CA GLU A 242 -3.58 -10.18 17.98
C GLU A 242 -2.63 -10.49 16.82
N ALA A 243 -1.85 -9.50 16.36
CA ALA A 243 -0.89 -9.67 15.26
C ALA A 243 0.24 -10.68 15.58
N ILE A 244 0.53 -10.93 16.85
CA ILE A 244 1.51 -11.93 17.30
C ILE A 244 0.84 -13.31 17.46
N VAL A 245 -0.32 -13.38 18.12
CA VAL A 245 -0.91 -14.64 18.56
C VAL A 245 -1.72 -15.33 17.46
N GLU A 246 -2.49 -14.57 16.67
CA GLU A 246 -3.36 -15.13 15.64
C GLU A 246 -2.59 -15.91 14.56
N PRO A 247 -1.47 -15.41 13.99
CA PRO A 247 -0.70 -16.17 13.01
C PRO A 247 -0.12 -17.47 13.56
N LEU A 248 0.39 -17.47 14.81
CA LEU A 248 0.90 -18.68 15.45
C LEU A 248 -0.19 -19.72 15.68
N THR A 249 -1.37 -19.29 16.09
CA THR A 249 -2.54 -20.13 16.29
C THR A 249 -3.02 -20.73 14.96
N ALA A 250 -3.08 -19.93 13.90
CA ALA A 250 -3.53 -20.36 12.58
C ALA A 250 -2.67 -21.50 12.00
N VAL A 251 -1.35 -21.46 12.23
CA VAL A 251 -0.42 -22.54 11.78
C VAL A 251 -0.13 -23.60 12.85
N HIS A 252 -0.80 -23.54 13.99
CA HIS A 252 -0.56 -24.45 15.13
C HIS A 252 0.94 -24.51 15.53
N TYR A 253 1.59 -23.33 15.58
CA TYR A 253 3.01 -23.27 15.92
C TYR A 253 3.24 -23.64 17.40
N PRO A 254 4.20 -24.53 17.73
CA PRO A 254 4.36 -25.09 19.08
C PRO A 254 5.10 -24.13 20.05
N VAL A 255 4.87 -22.81 19.94
CA VAL A 255 5.44 -21.80 20.83
C VAL A 255 4.32 -20.93 21.40
N THR A 256 4.34 -20.75 22.72
CA THR A 256 3.45 -19.86 23.45
C THR A 256 4.16 -18.54 23.74
N ILE A 257 3.55 -17.43 23.34
CA ILE A 257 4.02 -16.09 23.66
C ILE A 257 3.29 -15.59 24.90
N GLU A 258 4.02 -15.29 25.95
CA GLU A 258 3.45 -14.78 27.19
C GLU A 258 3.06 -13.29 27.04
N PRO A 259 2.07 -12.81 27.82
CA PRO A 259 1.68 -11.40 27.78
C PRO A 259 2.84 -10.44 28.03
N SER A 260 3.77 -10.81 28.92
CA SER A 260 4.99 -10.02 29.21
C SER A 260 5.89 -9.87 27.97
N ALA A 261 5.98 -10.90 27.12
CA ALA A 261 6.71 -10.84 25.87
C ALA A 261 6.02 -9.92 24.84
N VAL A 262 4.70 -9.99 24.75
CA VAL A 262 3.91 -9.06 23.90
C VAL A 262 4.18 -7.61 24.30
N ASP A 263 4.13 -7.32 25.61
CA ASP A 263 4.42 -6.00 26.15
C ASP A 263 5.85 -5.56 25.83
N ALA A 264 6.82 -6.46 26.01
CA ALA A 264 8.21 -6.18 25.71
C ALA A 264 8.47 -5.91 24.22
N VAL A 265 7.78 -6.60 23.32
CA VAL A 265 7.83 -6.36 21.87
C VAL A 265 7.14 -5.03 21.52
N TYR A 266 5.96 -4.77 22.08
CA TYR A 266 5.24 -3.52 21.83
C TYR A 266 6.05 -2.29 22.26
N ASP A 267 6.63 -2.30 23.46
CA ASP A 267 7.39 -1.16 23.99
C ASP A 267 8.62 -0.82 23.15
N ARG A 268 9.20 -1.81 22.45
CA ARG A 268 10.34 -1.61 21.56
C ARG A 268 9.95 -1.21 20.14
N THR A 269 8.86 -1.78 19.64
CA THR A 269 8.40 -1.59 18.25
C THR A 269 7.35 -0.49 18.11
N LEU A 270 6.78 -0.01 19.21
CA LEU A 270 5.63 0.90 19.27
C LEU A 270 4.46 0.44 18.40
N GLY A 271 4.31 -0.87 18.25
CA GLY A 271 3.27 -1.49 17.44
C GLY A 271 3.43 -1.27 15.93
N HIS A 272 4.62 -0.86 15.46
CA HIS A 272 4.84 -0.70 14.02
C HIS A 272 4.88 -2.09 13.34
N PRO A 273 3.95 -2.42 12.41
CA PRO A 273 3.75 -3.77 11.90
C PRO A 273 5.01 -4.44 11.35
N TYR A 274 5.83 -3.72 10.59
CA TYR A 274 7.09 -4.24 10.08
C TYR A 274 8.04 -4.63 11.20
N PHE A 275 8.21 -3.77 12.22
CA PHE A 275 9.10 -4.05 13.34
C PHE A 275 8.56 -5.18 14.22
N VAL A 276 7.24 -5.26 14.41
CA VAL A 276 6.60 -6.39 15.11
C VAL A 276 6.88 -7.70 14.37
N ALA A 277 6.59 -7.76 13.07
CA ALA A 277 6.79 -8.97 12.27
C ALA A 277 8.25 -9.40 12.22
N PHE A 278 9.17 -8.45 12.05
CA PHE A 278 10.61 -8.72 12.06
C PHE A 278 11.08 -9.26 13.42
N THR A 279 10.71 -8.58 14.51
CA THR A 279 11.05 -9.01 15.87
C THR A 279 10.52 -10.42 16.14
N MET A 280 9.26 -10.68 15.79
CA MET A 280 8.66 -11.99 16.04
C MET A 280 9.31 -13.08 15.20
N ARG A 281 9.70 -12.81 13.96
CA ARG A 281 10.47 -13.75 13.14
C ARG A 281 11.75 -14.17 13.86
N GLU A 282 12.54 -13.21 14.33
CA GLU A 282 13.81 -13.48 15.00
C GLU A 282 13.61 -14.23 16.33
N LEU A 283 12.60 -13.83 17.13
CA LEU A 283 12.29 -14.49 18.40
C LEU A 283 11.82 -15.93 18.21
N ILE A 284 11.00 -16.22 17.22
CA ILE A 284 10.50 -17.56 16.91
C ILE A 284 11.64 -18.46 16.40
N ASP A 285 12.50 -17.95 15.53
CA ASP A 285 13.65 -18.68 15.03
C ASP A 285 14.67 -18.96 16.19
N ALA A 286 14.90 -17.99 17.08
CA ALA A 286 15.72 -18.17 18.26
C ALA A 286 15.11 -19.18 19.26
N ALA A 287 13.78 -19.16 19.45
CA ALA A 287 13.08 -20.13 20.31
C ALA A 287 13.22 -21.56 19.75
N ALA A 288 13.10 -21.72 18.43
CA ALA A 288 13.29 -23.00 17.77
C ALA A 288 14.73 -23.53 17.95
N LEU A 289 15.75 -22.68 17.81
CA LEU A 289 17.15 -23.04 18.03
C LEU A 289 17.43 -23.42 19.50
N ALA A 290 16.84 -22.69 20.45
CA ALA A 290 16.96 -22.97 21.89
C ALA A 290 16.07 -24.13 22.36
N SER A 291 15.27 -24.73 21.46
CA SER A 291 14.27 -25.76 21.80
C SER A 291 13.32 -25.34 22.94
N THR A 292 13.00 -24.03 23.02
CA THR A 292 12.03 -23.50 23.98
C THR A 292 10.65 -23.36 23.36
N THR A 293 9.62 -23.68 24.14
CA THR A 293 8.22 -23.56 23.75
C THR A 293 7.52 -22.36 24.38
N ARG A 294 8.25 -21.56 25.14
CA ARG A 294 7.71 -20.39 25.86
C ARG A 294 8.62 -19.19 25.66
N VAL A 295 8.05 -18.09 25.22
CA VAL A 295 8.72 -16.80 25.06
C VAL A 295 8.11 -15.81 26.04
N ASN A 296 8.92 -15.29 26.94
CA ASN A 296 8.57 -14.27 27.93
C ASN A 296 9.42 -13.00 27.71
N ASP A 297 9.23 -11.98 28.53
CA ASP A 297 9.98 -10.72 28.50
C ASP A 297 11.50 -10.89 28.71
N THR A 298 11.89 -11.84 29.57
CA THR A 298 13.32 -12.17 29.81
C THR A 298 13.96 -12.74 28.54
N PHE A 299 13.26 -13.63 27.83
CA PHE A 299 13.72 -14.15 26.55
C PHE A 299 13.84 -13.04 25.50
N VAL A 300 12.83 -12.15 25.39
CA VAL A 300 12.87 -10.99 24.51
C VAL A 300 14.07 -10.10 24.84
N ALA A 301 14.29 -9.78 26.11
CA ALA A 301 15.42 -8.95 26.54
C ALA A 301 16.78 -9.56 26.19
N HIS A 302 16.92 -10.89 26.34
CA HIS A 302 18.14 -11.61 26.00
C HIS A 302 18.42 -11.62 24.49
N GLN A 303 17.38 -11.78 23.65
CA GLN A 303 17.52 -11.81 22.19
C GLN A 303 17.59 -10.40 21.57
N TRP A 304 17.17 -9.36 22.29
CA TRP A 304 17.04 -8.01 21.74
C TRP A 304 18.33 -7.43 21.11
N PRO A 305 19.53 -7.60 21.68
CA PRO A 305 20.75 -7.09 21.02
C PRO A 305 20.95 -7.65 19.61
N ILE A 306 20.66 -8.93 19.39
CA ILE A 306 20.77 -9.59 18.08
C ILE A 306 19.71 -9.03 17.12
N VAL A 307 18.48 -8.88 17.60
CA VAL A 307 17.38 -8.29 16.81
C VAL A 307 17.71 -6.86 16.39
N ALA A 308 18.24 -6.04 17.30
CA ALA A 308 18.62 -4.66 17.02
C ALA A 308 19.79 -4.56 16.02
N GLU A 309 20.78 -5.45 16.11
CA GLU A 309 21.88 -5.54 15.14
C GLU A 309 21.35 -5.86 13.76
N ARG A 310 20.46 -6.85 13.62
CA ARG A 310 19.84 -7.21 12.35
C ARG A 310 19.00 -6.09 11.75
N PHE A 311 18.25 -5.34 12.55
CA PHE A 311 17.58 -4.12 12.09
C PHE A 311 18.56 -3.11 11.50
N SER A 312 19.71 -2.96 12.14
CA SER A 312 20.77 -2.06 11.67
C SER A 312 21.30 -2.48 10.32
N GLU A 313 21.60 -3.75 10.14
CA GLU A 313 22.15 -4.30 8.90
C GLU A 313 21.13 -4.29 7.75
N GLU A 314 19.91 -4.80 8.00
CA GLU A 314 18.96 -5.07 6.94
C GLU A 314 18.15 -3.81 6.50
N LYS A 315 18.00 -2.82 7.40
CA LYS A 315 17.16 -1.66 7.14
C LYS A 315 17.88 -0.33 7.34
N PHE A 316 18.38 -0.09 8.55
CA PHE A 316 18.81 1.26 8.92
C PHE A 316 20.07 1.72 8.18
N THR A 317 20.97 0.80 7.85
CA THR A 317 22.14 1.09 7.03
C THR A 317 21.75 1.60 5.64
N ALA A 318 20.77 0.96 4.99
CA ALA A 318 20.28 1.40 3.69
C ALA A 318 19.61 2.79 3.78
N GLU A 319 18.81 3.02 4.80
CA GLU A 319 18.15 4.31 5.05
C GLU A 319 19.16 5.43 5.35
N TRP A 320 20.16 5.15 6.16
CA TRP A 320 21.25 6.08 6.44
C TRP A 320 22.03 6.46 5.17
N ASN A 321 22.28 5.48 4.30
CA ASN A 321 23.00 5.69 3.05
C ASN A 321 22.19 6.44 1.97
N GLN A 322 20.86 6.52 2.08
CA GLN A 322 20.04 7.39 1.24
C GLN A 322 20.17 8.88 1.60
N ALA A 323 20.66 9.18 2.79
CA ALA A 323 20.87 10.56 3.23
C ALA A 323 22.26 11.06 2.79
N THR A 324 22.32 12.28 2.25
CA THR A 324 23.58 13.00 2.00
C THR A 324 24.24 13.37 3.34
N ASP A 325 25.54 13.71 3.31
CA ASP A 325 26.26 14.06 4.54
C ASP A 325 25.58 15.23 5.30
N SER A 326 25.15 16.27 4.58
CA SER A 326 24.41 17.38 5.21
C SER A 326 23.03 16.97 5.76
N GLU A 327 22.39 15.98 5.16
CA GLU A 327 21.13 15.40 5.67
C GLU A 327 21.39 14.53 6.90
N ARG A 328 22.50 13.79 6.94
CA ARG A 328 22.95 13.02 8.11
C ARG A 328 23.23 13.91 9.30
N ASP A 329 23.87 15.06 9.10
CA ASP A 329 24.07 16.06 10.16
C ASP A 329 22.74 16.51 10.76
N VAL A 330 21.71 16.73 9.92
CA VAL A 330 20.35 17.08 10.39
C VAL A 330 19.71 15.93 11.15
N LEU A 331 19.84 14.67 10.67
CA LEU A 331 19.34 13.49 11.39
C LEU A 331 19.98 13.37 12.77
N VAL A 332 21.32 13.52 12.88
CA VAL A 332 22.06 13.47 14.14
C VAL A 332 21.62 14.61 15.08
N ALA A 333 21.47 15.83 14.57
CA ALA A 333 21.02 16.95 15.37
C ALA A 333 19.63 16.69 15.97
N ILE A 334 18.69 16.20 15.16
CA ILE A 334 17.33 15.89 15.62
C ILE A 334 17.35 14.71 16.58
N ALA A 335 18.16 13.67 16.33
CA ALA A 335 18.31 12.52 17.22
C ALA A 335 18.78 12.90 18.62
N ARG A 336 19.64 13.92 18.73
CA ARG A 336 20.12 14.51 19.98
C ARG A 336 19.15 15.50 20.64
N GLY A 337 17.95 15.69 20.07
CA GLY A 337 16.93 16.60 20.61
C GLY A 337 17.10 18.05 20.20
N ASN A 338 18.00 18.36 19.26
CA ASN A 338 18.17 19.72 18.75
C ASN A 338 17.07 20.04 17.73
N VAL A 339 16.59 21.30 17.75
CA VAL A 339 15.59 21.77 16.79
C VAL A 339 16.27 22.05 15.45
N ALA A 340 15.85 21.39 14.37
CA ALA A 340 16.42 21.54 13.03
C ALA A 340 16.36 22.96 12.45
N SER A 341 15.61 23.88 13.10
CA SER A 341 15.29 25.20 12.59
C SER A 341 15.94 26.37 13.33
N GLN A 342 16.87 26.14 14.28
CA GLN A 342 17.52 27.28 14.92
C GLN A 342 18.43 28.02 13.94
N GLY A 343 17.81 28.97 13.19
CA GLY A 343 18.49 30.02 12.47
C GLY A 343 18.92 29.78 11.04
N ASN A 344 18.70 28.60 10.43
CA ASN A 344 19.19 28.34 9.07
C ASN A 344 18.09 27.81 8.13
N ARG A 345 17.73 28.61 7.09
CA ARG A 345 16.80 28.22 6.03
C ARG A 345 17.22 26.88 5.34
N SER A 346 18.51 26.61 5.28
CA SER A 346 19.07 25.37 4.74
C SER A 346 18.64 24.14 5.54
N GLY A 347 18.69 24.20 6.87
CA GLY A 347 18.30 23.06 7.74
C GLY A 347 16.82 22.70 7.62
N ALA A 348 15.92 23.68 7.48
CA ALA A 348 14.49 23.41 7.27
C ALA A 348 14.22 22.74 5.92
N THR A 349 14.95 23.11 4.86
CA THR A 349 14.83 22.50 3.53
C THR A 349 15.32 21.05 3.54
N LEU A 350 16.45 20.79 4.23
CA LEU A 350 16.97 19.43 4.39
C LEU A 350 16.02 18.56 5.21
N ALA A 351 15.45 19.07 6.29
CA ALA A 351 14.45 18.35 7.08
C ALA A 351 13.20 17.99 6.26
N LEU A 352 12.71 18.87 5.37
CA LEU A 352 11.60 18.57 4.47
C LEU A 352 11.97 17.47 3.45
N ARG A 353 13.20 17.46 2.94
CA ARG A 353 13.68 16.37 2.09
C ARG A 353 13.75 15.04 2.85
N LEU A 354 14.19 15.07 4.10
CA LEU A 354 14.21 13.88 4.96
C LEU A 354 12.79 13.38 5.28
N VAL A 355 11.82 14.27 5.41
CA VAL A 355 10.40 13.91 5.52
C VAL A 355 9.92 13.24 4.22
N SER A 356 10.28 13.77 3.04
CA SER A 356 9.90 13.15 1.76
C SER A 356 10.58 11.78 1.55
N LYS A 357 11.75 11.55 2.14
CA LYS A 357 12.44 10.25 2.17
C LYS A 357 11.86 9.29 3.24
N GLY A 358 10.93 9.73 4.07
CA GLY A 358 10.34 8.93 5.16
C GLY A 358 11.24 8.75 6.38
N LEU A 359 12.38 9.44 6.47
CA LEU A 359 13.33 9.34 7.58
C LEU A 359 12.97 10.23 8.77
N LEU A 360 12.18 11.28 8.52
CA LEU A 360 11.62 12.16 9.54
C LEU A 360 10.09 12.24 9.43
N THR A 361 9.46 12.49 10.57
CA THR A 361 8.05 12.88 10.68
C THR A 361 7.93 14.33 11.15
N LYS A 362 6.94 15.06 10.60
CA LYS A 362 6.67 16.45 10.96
C LYS A 362 5.53 16.51 11.97
N HIS A 363 5.78 17.02 13.16
CA HIS A 363 4.81 17.16 14.24
C HIS A 363 4.26 18.59 14.43
N GLY A 364 4.76 19.55 13.67
CA GLY A 364 4.36 20.95 13.74
C GLY A 364 5.30 21.84 12.95
N ARG A 365 5.12 23.17 13.04
CA ARG A 365 6.00 24.12 12.34
C ARG A 365 7.42 24.05 12.92
N GLY A 366 8.36 23.55 12.12
CA GLY A 366 9.77 23.42 12.53
C GLY A 366 10.05 22.26 13.50
N GLN A 367 9.06 21.44 13.82
CA GLN A 367 9.22 20.30 14.71
C GLN A 367 9.29 19.00 13.92
N TYR A 368 10.43 18.34 14.01
CA TYR A 368 10.69 17.06 13.33
C TYR A 368 11.17 16.03 14.33
N ARG A 369 10.85 14.76 14.07
CA ARG A 369 11.36 13.60 14.81
C ARG A 369 11.77 12.52 13.81
N LEU A 370 12.70 11.67 14.19
CA LEU A 370 12.94 10.46 13.44
C LEU A 370 11.67 9.61 13.42
N TYR A 371 11.44 8.91 12.33
CA TYR A 371 10.17 8.19 12.11
C TYR A 371 9.94 7.06 13.12
N HIS A 372 11.02 6.54 13.76
CA HIS A 372 10.94 5.51 14.78
C HIS A 372 12.12 5.60 15.78
N PRO A 373 11.91 5.31 17.09
CA PRO A 373 12.97 5.32 18.10
C PRO A 373 14.13 4.37 17.78
N LEU A 374 13.87 3.20 17.22
CA LEU A 374 14.94 2.27 16.82
C LEU A 374 15.88 2.87 15.77
N PHE A 375 15.35 3.64 14.83
CA PHE A 375 16.18 4.36 13.88
C PHE A 375 16.94 5.52 14.57
N GLN A 376 16.34 6.15 15.57
CA GLN A 376 17.01 7.19 16.36
C GLN A 376 18.22 6.60 17.13
N GLU A 377 18.07 5.45 17.75
CA GLU A 377 19.18 4.75 18.41
C GLU A 377 20.30 4.43 17.42
N TYR A 378 19.96 3.92 16.24
CA TYR A 378 20.92 3.66 15.17
C TYR A 378 21.68 4.93 14.76
N VAL A 379 21.00 6.04 14.50
CA VAL A 379 21.60 7.33 14.11
C VAL A 379 22.56 7.84 15.19
N LEU A 380 22.20 7.71 16.48
CA LEU A 380 23.07 8.09 17.59
C LEU A 380 24.34 7.22 17.68
N HIS A 381 24.23 5.93 17.31
CA HIS A 381 25.40 5.04 17.24
C HIS A 381 26.35 5.41 16.09
N GLN A 382 25.84 5.81 14.93
CA GLN A 382 26.66 6.26 13.80
C GLN A 382 27.39 7.58 14.04
N SER A 383 26.96 8.33 15.04
CA SER A 383 27.52 9.66 15.37
C SER A 383 28.55 9.65 16.51
N ARG A 384 28.93 8.46 16.99
CA ARG A 384 30.03 8.23 17.96
C ARG A 384 31.32 7.97 17.25
#